data_d9b1896cc09e163143c22f67379eef40
#
_entry.id   d9b1896cc09e163143c22f67379eef40
#
_cell.length_a   1.000
_cell.length_b   1.000
_cell.length_c   1.000
_cell.angle_alpha   90.00
_cell.angle_beta   90.00
_cell.angle_gamma   90.00
#
_symmetry.space_group_name_H-M   'P 1'
#
loop_
_entity.id
_entity.type
_entity.pdbx_description
1 polymer ?
#
loop_
_entity_poly.entity_id
_entity_poly.type
_entity_poly.pdbx_seq_one_letter_code
_entity_poly.pdbx_strand_id
1 'polypeptide(L)'
;IGLAVEPKTQKDLDKLGIALAKLAEEDPTFTVKTDHDTGQTVISGMGELHLDIIVDRLRREFGVDINQGAPQVNYKEAITQTVQHREVFKKQTGGRGKFADIIVEIGPADEGVNGLQFIDEVKGGNVPKEFIPSVEKGFKSAMANGVLAGYEVPSLKVTLKDGSFHPVDSDQLSFELAARMAFRHACPKAKPVLLEPI
;
A
#
# COMPACT_ATOMS: atom_id res chain seq x y z
N ILE A 1 6.36 -25.39 -5.58
CA ILE A 1 5.37 -24.91 -6.55
C ILE A 1 4.13 -24.45 -5.79
N GLY A 2 3.67 -23.27 -6.12
CA GLY A 2 2.49 -22.67 -5.55
C GLY A 2 1.37 -22.50 -6.57
N LEU A 3 0.13 -22.57 -6.10
CA LEU A 3 -1.07 -22.37 -6.89
C LEU A 3 -2.05 -21.51 -6.11
N ALA A 4 -2.53 -20.43 -6.69
CA ALA A 4 -3.57 -19.62 -6.09
C ALA A 4 -4.94 -20.24 -6.32
N VAL A 5 -5.73 -20.37 -5.30
CA VAL A 5 -7.08 -20.93 -5.36
C VAL A 5 -8.10 -19.93 -4.79
N GLU A 6 -9.21 -19.77 -5.49
CA GLU A 6 -10.30 -18.90 -5.07
C GLU A 6 -11.63 -19.66 -5.18
N PRO A 7 -12.54 -19.54 -4.21
CA PRO A 7 -13.87 -20.11 -4.34
C PRO A 7 -14.65 -19.34 -5.42
N LYS A 8 -15.43 -20.05 -6.21
CA LYS A 8 -16.28 -19.42 -7.23
C LYS A 8 -17.43 -18.62 -6.63
N THR A 9 -17.87 -18.98 -5.44
CA THR A 9 -18.96 -18.31 -4.73
C THR A 9 -18.55 -17.98 -3.29
N GLN A 10 -19.14 -16.93 -2.74
CA GLN A 10 -18.92 -16.52 -1.34
C GLN A 10 -19.29 -17.63 -0.35
N LYS A 11 -20.30 -18.44 -0.69
CA LYS A 11 -20.74 -19.56 0.15
C LYS A 11 -19.69 -20.66 0.29
N ASP A 12 -18.84 -20.79 -0.70
CA ASP A 12 -17.79 -21.82 -0.72
C ASP A 12 -16.52 -21.39 0.03
N LEU A 13 -16.42 -20.12 0.45
CA LEU A 13 -15.25 -19.61 1.16
C LEU A 13 -14.97 -20.36 2.46
N ASP A 14 -16.01 -20.56 3.30
CA ASP A 14 -15.89 -21.27 4.57
C ASP A 14 -15.59 -22.75 4.34
N LYS A 15 -16.25 -23.36 3.36
CA LYS A 15 -16.02 -24.76 2.97
C LYS A 15 -14.60 -24.97 2.48
N LEU A 16 -14.06 -24.03 1.69
CA LEU A 16 -12.70 -24.11 1.19
C LEU A 16 -11.70 -24.08 2.35
N GLY A 17 -11.86 -23.20 3.32
CA GLY A 17 -10.99 -23.12 4.49
C GLY A 17 -10.97 -24.43 5.29
N ILE A 18 -12.13 -25.00 5.56
CA ILE A 18 -12.27 -26.27 6.29
C ILE A 18 -11.65 -27.43 5.51
N ALA A 19 -11.93 -27.50 4.20
CA ALA A 19 -11.40 -28.55 3.33
C ALA A 19 -9.88 -28.51 3.24
N LEU A 20 -9.30 -27.34 3.06
CA LEU A 20 -7.84 -27.16 2.99
C LEU A 20 -7.17 -27.51 4.32
N ALA A 21 -7.76 -27.17 5.45
CA ALA A 21 -7.24 -27.55 6.76
C ALA A 21 -7.22 -29.08 6.93
N LYS A 22 -8.26 -29.78 6.54
CA LYS A 22 -8.31 -31.25 6.59
C LYS A 22 -7.28 -31.90 5.67
N LEU A 23 -7.13 -31.40 4.46
CA LEU A 23 -6.12 -31.92 3.52
C LEU A 23 -4.69 -31.68 4.02
N ALA A 24 -4.43 -30.55 4.65
CA ALA A 24 -3.13 -30.27 5.25
C ALA A 24 -2.80 -31.18 6.43
N GLU A 25 -3.80 -31.62 7.21
CA GLU A 25 -3.62 -32.59 8.28
C GLU A 25 -3.26 -33.99 7.75
N GLU A 26 -3.87 -34.39 6.63
CA GLU A 26 -3.62 -35.69 6.01
C GLU A 26 -2.26 -35.76 5.29
N ASP A 27 -1.81 -34.65 4.74
CA ASP A 27 -0.61 -34.59 3.88
C ASP A 27 0.38 -33.53 4.40
N PRO A 28 1.45 -33.95 5.09
CA PRO A 28 2.44 -33.02 5.62
C PRO A 28 3.29 -32.33 4.54
N THR A 29 3.25 -32.79 3.31
CA THR A 29 3.96 -32.16 2.17
C THR A 29 3.16 -31.05 1.50
N PHE A 30 1.90 -30.89 1.88
CA PHE A 30 0.99 -29.89 1.40
C PHE A 30 0.88 -28.75 2.42
N THR A 31 1.02 -27.52 1.95
CA THR A 31 0.89 -26.32 2.80
C THR A 31 -0.11 -25.35 2.23
N VAL A 32 -0.80 -24.63 3.11
CA VAL A 32 -1.77 -23.60 2.78
C VAL A 32 -1.34 -22.30 3.44
N LYS A 33 -1.29 -21.24 2.66
CA LYS A 33 -0.92 -19.92 3.16
C LYS A 33 -1.84 -18.87 2.55
N THR A 34 -2.34 -17.96 3.37
CA THR A 34 -3.01 -16.76 2.88
C THR A 34 -2.00 -15.64 2.73
N ASP A 35 -1.90 -15.10 1.53
CA ASP A 35 -1.07 -13.94 1.26
C ASP A 35 -1.81 -12.70 1.72
N HIS A 36 -1.30 -12.04 2.76
CA HIS A 36 -1.93 -10.85 3.33
C HIS A 36 -1.89 -9.64 2.40
N ASP A 37 -0.92 -9.58 1.50
CA ASP A 37 -0.78 -8.47 0.56
C ASP A 37 -1.78 -8.57 -0.59
N THR A 38 -1.96 -9.76 -1.15
CA THR A 38 -2.87 -9.98 -2.29
C THR A 38 -4.25 -10.48 -1.88
N GLY A 39 -4.39 -10.98 -0.65
CA GLY A 39 -5.61 -11.62 -0.16
C GLY A 39 -5.86 -13.01 -0.74
N GLN A 40 -4.93 -13.54 -1.53
CA GLN A 40 -5.07 -14.86 -2.15
C GLN A 40 -4.75 -15.98 -1.19
N THR A 41 -5.46 -17.09 -1.32
CA THR A 41 -5.08 -18.37 -0.70
C THR A 41 -4.17 -19.12 -1.66
N VAL A 42 -2.95 -19.41 -1.21
CA VAL A 42 -1.95 -20.13 -2.01
C VAL A 42 -1.71 -21.49 -1.39
N ILE A 43 -1.85 -22.52 -2.21
CA ILE A 43 -1.49 -23.88 -1.85
C ILE A 43 -0.14 -24.25 -2.46
N SER A 44 0.67 -24.95 -1.69
CA SER A 44 2.00 -25.37 -2.13
C SER A 44 2.18 -26.87 -1.89
N GLY A 45 2.78 -27.54 -2.85
CA GLY A 45 3.02 -28.97 -2.80
C GLY A 45 4.31 -29.36 -3.51
N MET A 46 4.52 -30.65 -3.63
CA MET A 46 5.75 -31.23 -4.20
C MET A 46 5.88 -31.01 -5.72
N GLY A 47 4.78 -30.79 -6.40
CA GLY A 47 4.77 -30.57 -7.84
C GLY A 47 3.37 -30.32 -8.37
N GLU A 48 3.28 -30.07 -9.66
CA GLU A 48 2.03 -29.75 -10.35
C GLU A 48 0.98 -30.87 -10.25
N LEU A 49 1.41 -32.12 -10.42
CA LEU A 49 0.52 -33.28 -10.30
C LEU A 49 -0.05 -33.40 -8.88
N HIS A 50 0.77 -33.16 -7.87
CA HIS A 50 0.32 -33.18 -6.46
C HIS A 50 -0.79 -32.13 -6.22
N LEU A 51 -0.61 -30.91 -6.73
CA LEU A 51 -1.60 -29.84 -6.59
C LEU A 51 -2.86 -30.12 -7.41
N ASP A 52 -2.76 -30.74 -8.58
CA ASP A 52 -3.92 -31.16 -9.37
C ASP A 52 -4.77 -32.20 -8.63
N ILE A 53 -4.14 -33.14 -7.95
CA ILE A 53 -4.83 -34.11 -7.09
C ILE A 53 -5.56 -33.42 -5.95
N ILE A 54 -4.93 -32.46 -5.31
CA ILE A 54 -5.52 -31.67 -4.20
C ILE A 54 -6.75 -30.90 -4.71
N VAL A 55 -6.64 -30.23 -5.85
CA VAL A 55 -7.76 -29.49 -6.46
C VAL A 55 -8.93 -30.43 -6.82
N ASP A 56 -8.62 -31.60 -7.37
CA ASP A 56 -9.63 -32.61 -7.71
C ASP A 56 -10.35 -33.11 -6.45
N ARG A 57 -9.65 -33.37 -5.38
CA ARG A 57 -10.23 -33.76 -4.08
C ARG A 57 -11.13 -32.67 -3.50
N LEU A 58 -10.76 -31.39 -3.62
CA LEU A 58 -11.61 -30.29 -3.21
C LEU A 58 -12.97 -30.30 -3.92
N ARG A 59 -12.97 -30.59 -5.21
CA ARG A 59 -14.21 -30.63 -6.00
C ARG A 59 -15.03 -31.88 -5.71
N ARG A 60 -14.40 -33.05 -5.66
CA ARG A 60 -15.08 -34.33 -5.54
C ARG A 60 -15.47 -34.68 -4.11
N GLU A 61 -14.56 -34.57 -3.16
CA GLU A 61 -14.80 -34.98 -1.78
C GLU A 61 -15.50 -33.90 -0.96
N PHE A 62 -15.17 -32.63 -1.18
CA PHE A 62 -15.68 -31.51 -0.38
C PHE A 62 -16.75 -30.69 -1.11
N GLY A 63 -16.96 -30.92 -2.38
CA GLY A 63 -17.97 -30.21 -3.16
C GLY A 63 -17.72 -28.71 -3.31
N VAL A 64 -16.46 -28.30 -3.30
CA VAL A 64 -16.05 -26.89 -3.43
C VAL A 64 -15.60 -26.61 -4.86
N ASP A 65 -16.28 -25.70 -5.52
CA ASP A 65 -15.86 -25.18 -6.81
C ASP A 65 -14.86 -24.05 -6.64
N ILE A 66 -13.70 -24.20 -7.27
CA ILE A 66 -12.62 -23.21 -7.19
C ILE A 66 -12.12 -22.79 -8.57
N ASN A 67 -11.65 -21.55 -8.64
CA ASN A 67 -10.80 -21.07 -9.72
C ASN A 67 -9.34 -21.19 -9.30
N GLN A 68 -8.50 -21.63 -10.21
CA GLN A 68 -7.07 -21.80 -9.96
C GLN A 68 -6.25 -20.97 -10.94
N GLY A 69 -5.09 -20.51 -10.51
CA GLY A 69 -4.20 -19.74 -11.35
C GLY A 69 -2.82 -19.55 -10.72
N ALA A 70 -1.93 -18.89 -11.43
CA ALA A 70 -0.63 -18.52 -10.89
C ALA A 70 -0.81 -17.51 -9.73
N PRO A 71 -0.02 -17.63 -8.64
CA PRO A 71 -0.01 -16.64 -7.59
C PRO A 71 0.32 -15.25 -8.15
N GLN A 72 -0.36 -14.23 -7.64
CA GLN A 72 -0.03 -12.85 -7.99
C GLN A 72 1.31 -12.46 -7.38
N VAL A 73 2.12 -11.75 -8.15
CA VAL A 73 3.33 -11.13 -7.65
C VAL A 73 2.95 -9.76 -7.10
N ASN A 74 3.20 -9.56 -5.82
CA ASN A 74 2.94 -8.27 -5.19
C ASN A 74 4.22 -7.43 -5.19
N TYR A 75 4.33 -6.57 -6.19
CA TYR A 75 5.41 -5.61 -6.29
C TYR A 75 5.29 -4.53 -5.20
N LYS A 76 6.41 -3.88 -4.89
CA LYS A 76 6.46 -2.67 -4.10
C LYS A 76 7.08 -1.57 -4.96
N GLU A 77 6.84 -0.32 -4.60
CA GLU A 77 7.46 0.81 -5.25
C GLU A 77 8.45 1.49 -4.30
N ALA A 78 9.51 2.04 -4.87
CA ALA A 78 10.46 2.83 -4.12
C ALA A 78 10.92 4.01 -4.96
N ILE A 79 11.23 5.12 -4.31
CA ILE A 79 11.91 6.25 -4.94
C ILE A 79 13.42 6.12 -4.70
N THR A 80 14.22 6.57 -5.65
CA THR A 80 15.68 6.38 -5.61
C THR A 80 16.45 7.68 -5.43
N GLN A 81 15.79 8.83 -5.58
CA GLN A 81 16.39 10.15 -5.44
C GLN A 81 15.61 11.03 -4.50
N THR A 82 16.28 11.98 -3.88
CA THR A 82 15.67 13.01 -3.07
C THR A 82 15.34 14.22 -3.92
N VAL A 83 14.10 14.69 -3.86
CA VAL A 83 13.64 15.89 -4.58
C VAL A 83 12.96 16.86 -3.63
N GLN A 84 13.13 18.14 -3.89
CA GLN A 84 12.38 19.19 -3.19
C GLN A 84 11.19 19.60 -4.02
N HIS A 85 10.04 19.76 -3.37
CA HIS A 85 8.80 20.10 -4.02
C HIS A 85 7.97 21.06 -3.16
N ARG A 86 7.38 22.04 -3.82
CA ARG A 86 6.38 22.92 -3.22
C ARG A 86 5.01 22.59 -3.77
N GLU A 87 4.06 22.33 -2.88
CA GLU A 87 2.67 22.09 -3.24
C GLU A 87 1.77 23.15 -2.63
N VAL A 88 1.00 23.82 -3.47
CA VAL A 88 -0.02 24.78 -3.05
C VAL A 88 -1.38 24.20 -3.41
N PHE A 89 -2.15 23.88 -2.37
CA PHE A 89 -3.53 23.45 -2.50
C PHE A 89 -4.44 24.63 -2.23
N LYS A 90 -5.13 25.10 -3.26
CA LYS A 90 -6.06 26.22 -3.16
C LYS A 90 -7.35 25.86 -3.88
N LYS A 91 -8.45 25.87 -3.13
CA LYS A 91 -9.78 25.65 -3.67
C LYS A 91 -10.73 26.68 -3.10
N GLN A 92 -11.42 27.39 -3.95
CA GLN A 92 -12.39 28.40 -3.57
C GLN A 92 -13.69 28.15 -4.33
N THR A 93 -14.73 27.77 -3.59
CA THR A 93 -16.06 27.51 -4.15
C THR A 93 -17.09 28.19 -3.27
N GLY A 94 -17.57 29.36 -3.66
CA GLY A 94 -18.76 30.00 -3.13
C GLY A 94 -18.94 30.00 -1.61
N GLY A 95 -17.90 30.26 -0.82
CA GLY A 95 -17.93 30.24 0.63
C GLY A 95 -16.53 30.15 1.22
N ARG A 96 -16.39 29.46 2.37
CA ARG A 96 -15.07 29.19 2.97
C ARG A 96 -14.23 28.36 2.03
N GLY A 97 -13.10 28.89 1.58
CA GLY A 97 -12.17 28.18 0.71
C GLY A 97 -11.31 27.19 1.47
N LYS A 98 -10.41 26.55 0.72
CA LYS A 98 -9.37 25.66 1.27
C LYS A 98 -8.00 26.13 0.80
N PHE A 99 -7.05 26.18 1.71
CA PHE A 99 -5.69 26.61 1.40
C PHE A 99 -4.67 25.85 2.24
N ALA A 100 -3.64 25.31 1.56
CA ALA A 100 -2.45 24.78 2.20
C ALA A 100 -1.25 24.96 1.27
N ASP A 101 -0.13 25.35 1.82
CA ASP A 101 1.13 25.51 1.11
C ASP A 101 2.21 24.82 1.91
N ILE A 102 2.87 23.85 1.31
CA ILE A 102 3.96 23.09 1.93
C ILE A 102 5.15 23.01 0.98
N ILE A 103 6.34 23.12 1.57
CA ILE A 103 7.61 22.86 0.89
C ILE A 103 8.22 21.63 1.56
N VAL A 104 8.35 20.56 0.81
CA VAL A 104 8.83 19.27 1.31
C VAL A 104 10.02 18.78 0.52
N GLU A 105 10.85 18.00 1.18
CA GLU A 105 11.91 17.21 0.56
C GLU A 105 11.54 15.74 0.72
N ILE A 106 11.40 15.04 -0.41
CA ILE A 106 10.95 13.66 -0.45
C ILE A 106 12.09 12.81 -1.02
N GLY A 107 12.44 11.75 -0.31
CA GLY A 107 13.50 10.85 -0.70
C GLY A 107 13.38 9.47 -0.08
N PRO A 108 14.33 8.57 -0.39
CA PRO A 108 14.38 7.27 0.25
C PRO A 108 14.57 7.41 1.76
N ALA A 109 13.89 6.55 2.54
CA ALA A 109 14.09 6.49 3.99
C ALA A 109 15.53 6.05 4.31
N ASP A 110 16.01 6.41 5.49
CA ASP A 110 17.31 5.98 5.98
C ASP A 110 17.33 4.44 6.13
N GLU A 111 18.53 3.86 6.05
CA GLU A 111 18.70 2.42 6.15
C GLU A 111 18.10 1.88 7.45
N GLY A 112 17.33 0.80 7.33
CA GLY A 112 16.66 0.17 8.46
C GLY A 112 15.37 0.83 8.91
N VAL A 113 14.94 1.94 8.30
CA VAL A 113 13.67 2.60 8.62
C VAL A 113 12.55 2.06 7.72
N ASN A 114 11.50 1.53 8.33
CA ASN A 114 10.30 1.08 7.64
C ASN A 114 9.16 2.08 7.86
N GLY A 115 8.33 2.26 6.84
CA GLY A 115 7.23 3.21 6.88
C GLY A 115 7.67 4.64 6.60
N LEU A 116 6.88 5.60 7.04
CA LEU A 116 7.16 7.01 6.83
C LEU A 116 8.15 7.53 7.88
N GLN A 117 9.27 8.04 7.40
CA GLN A 117 10.21 8.82 8.20
C GLN A 117 9.90 10.30 7.99
N PHE A 118 9.18 10.90 8.93
CA PHE A 118 8.75 12.30 8.85
C PHE A 118 9.62 13.18 9.72
N ILE A 119 10.14 14.26 9.15
CA ILE A 119 10.99 15.23 9.83
C ILE A 119 10.35 16.61 9.68
N ASP A 120 10.17 17.31 10.79
CA ASP A 120 9.66 18.66 10.84
C ASP A 120 10.83 19.65 11.02
N GLU A 121 11.07 20.46 10.00
CA GLU A 121 12.07 21.54 10.02
C GLU A 121 11.43 22.93 9.91
N VAL A 122 10.11 23.04 10.06
CA VAL A 122 9.41 24.33 9.97
C VAL A 122 9.81 25.25 11.13
N LYS A 123 10.16 26.47 10.81
CA LYS A 123 10.52 27.50 11.78
C LYS A 123 9.49 28.63 11.77
N GLY A 124 9.38 29.33 12.91
CA GLY A 124 8.57 30.53 13.01
C GLY A 124 7.05 30.35 12.93
N GLY A 125 6.56 29.11 13.02
CA GLY A 125 5.11 28.87 12.97
C GLY A 125 4.48 29.09 11.59
N ASN A 126 5.27 29.07 10.53
CA ASN A 126 4.77 29.24 9.16
C ASN A 126 3.74 28.17 8.77
N VAL A 127 3.91 26.96 9.28
CA VAL A 127 2.88 25.94 9.31
C VAL A 127 2.53 25.71 10.78
N PRO A 128 1.29 25.99 11.21
CA PRO A 128 0.88 25.77 12.59
C PRO A 128 1.11 24.34 13.04
N LYS A 129 1.54 24.15 14.27
CA LYS A 129 1.83 22.81 14.84
C LYS A 129 0.64 21.86 14.76
N GLU A 130 -0.57 22.39 14.81
CA GLU A 130 -1.80 21.59 14.69
C GLU A 130 -2.01 20.97 13.31
N PHE A 131 -1.37 21.50 12.26
CA PHE A 131 -1.48 21.02 10.89
C PHE A 131 -0.34 20.08 10.48
N ILE A 132 0.75 20.05 11.21
CA ILE A 132 1.90 19.19 10.92
C ILE A 132 1.53 17.70 10.95
N PRO A 133 0.79 17.18 11.95
CA PRO A 133 0.31 15.80 11.92
C PRO A 133 -0.57 15.47 10.72
N SER A 134 -1.29 16.45 10.20
CA SER A 134 -2.12 16.26 9.00
C SER A 134 -1.30 16.05 7.74
N VAL A 135 -0.16 16.75 7.61
CA VAL A 135 0.80 16.54 6.53
C VAL A 135 1.38 15.12 6.60
N GLU A 136 1.80 14.69 7.78
CA GLU A 136 2.30 13.34 8.01
C GLU A 136 1.26 12.28 7.63
N LYS A 137 0.02 12.45 8.08
CA LYS A 137 -1.10 11.55 7.76
C LYS A 137 -1.38 11.47 6.27
N GLY A 138 -1.31 12.59 5.56
CA GLY A 138 -1.49 12.66 4.11
C GLY A 138 -0.44 11.85 3.36
N PHE A 139 0.82 11.95 3.76
CA PHE A 139 1.89 11.14 3.16
C PHE A 139 1.75 9.66 3.49
N LYS A 140 1.40 9.29 4.71
CA LYS A 140 1.12 7.89 5.07
C LYS A 140 0.02 7.28 4.21
N SER A 141 -1.07 8.01 4.02
CA SER A 141 -2.19 7.55 3.18
C SER A 141 -1.79 7.42 1.71
N ALA A 142 -0.97 8.33 1.21
CA ALA A 142 -0.50 8.30 -0.18
C ALA A 142 0.45 7.14 -0.46
N MET A 143 1.23 6.71 0.52
CA MET A 143 2.18 5.59 0.38
C MET A 143 1.50 4.26 0.04
N ALA A 144 0.22 4.10 0.32
CA ALA A 144 -0.52 2.88 -0.01
C ALA A 144 -0.68 2.66 -1.52
N ASN A 145 -0.61 3.74 -2.31
CA ASN A 145 -0.75 3.71 -3.76
C ASN A 145 0.37 4.51 -4.42
N GLY A 146 1.39 3.82 -4.88
CA GLY A 146 2.52 4.43 -5.55
C GLY A 146 2.17 5.03 -6.91
N VAL A 147 3.04 5.89 -7.42
CA VAL A 147 2.81 6.68 -8.65
C VAL A 147 3.16 5.93 -9.94
N LEU A 148 3.89 4.82 -9.84
CA LEU A 148 4.37 4.08 -11.01
C LEU A 148 3.32 3.09 -11.52
N ALA A 149 2.82 2.23 -10.63
CA ALA A 149 1.83 1.20 -10.97
C ALA A 149 0.76 0.99 -9.88
N GLY A 150 0.70 1.87 -8.89
CA GLY A 150 -0.29 1.82 -7.81
C GLY A 150 0.08 0.87 -6.66
N TYR A 151 1.28 0.30 -6.64
CA TYR A 151 1.74 -0.57 -5.56
C TYR A 151 2.18 0.24 -4.33
N GLU A 152 2.17 -0.40 -3.17
CA GLU A 152 2.59 0.25 -1.93
C GLU A 152 4.05 0.70 -1.96
N VAL A 153 4.31 1.89 -1.41
CA VAL A 153 5.65 2.39 -1.10
C VAL A 153 5.93 2.06 0.37
N PRO A 154 6.76 1.05 0.68
CA PRO A 154 6.91 0.57 2.05
C PRO A 154 7.70 1.50 2.96
N SER A 155 8.52 2.37 2.40
CA SER A 155 9.29 3.35 3.17
C SER A 155 9.50 4.63 2.37
N LEU A 156 9.50 5.76 3.08
CA LEU A 156 9.64 7.08 2.49
C LEU A 156 10.19 8.04 3.54
N LYS A 157 11.08 8.94 3.15
CA LYS A 157 11.55 10.04 3.98
C LYS A 157 10.95 11.35 3.49
N VAL A 158 10.23 12.03 4.35
CA VAL A 158 9.66 13.35 4.07
C VAL A 158 10.15 14.34 5.10
N THR A 159 10.78 15.41 4.65
CA THR A 159 11.17 16.53 5.48
C THR A 159 10.29 17.72 5.12
N LEU A 160 9.48 18.18 6.08
CA LEU A 160 8.70 19.40 5.91
C LEU A 160 9.61 20.58 6.19
N LYS A 161 10.01 21.29 5.13
CA LYS A 161 10.98 22.38 5.19
C LYS A 161 10.34 23.69 5.61
N ASP A 162 9.20 24.03 5.01
CA ASP A 162 8.51 25.29 5.19
C ASP A 162 7.09 25.19 4.65
N GLY A 163 6.37 26.29 4.70
CA GLY A 163 5.04 26.40 4.14
C GLY A 163 4.38 27.72 4.53
N SER A 164 3.11 27.83 4.23
CA SER A 164 2.28 28.95 4.66
C SER A 164 0.85 28.50 4.88
N PHE A 165 0.09 29.31 5.60
CA PHE A 165 -1.31 29.04 5.88
C PHE A 165 -2.14 30.32 5.72
N HIS A 166 -3.45 30.14 5.56
CA HIS A 166 -4.41 31.22 5.53
C HIS A 166 -5.28 31.15 6.81
N PRO A 167 -5.44 32.24 7.58
CA PRO A 167 -6.14 32.19 8.87
C PRO A 167 -7.56 31.65 8.84
N VAL A 168 -8.25 31.78 7.70
CA VAL A 168 -9.64 31.32 7.54
C VAL A 168 -9.74 30.02 6.76
N ASP A 169 -8.98 29.88 5.66
CA ASP A 169 -9.14 28.80 4.68
C ASP A 169 -8.27 27.57 4.95
N SER A 170 -7.31 27.67 5.86
CA SER A 170 -6.50 26.53 6.24
C SER A 170 -7.15 25.69 7.33
N ASP A 171 -7.16 24.38 7.12
CA ASP A 171 -7.61 23.38 8.07
C ASP A 171 -6.77 22.10 7.94
N GLN A 172 -7.03 21.14 8.81
CA GLN A 172 -6.31 19.86 8.81
C GLN A 172 -6.49 19.12 7.49
N LEU A 173 -7.70 19.10 6.93
CA LEU A 173 -7.99 18.43 5.67
C LEU A 173 -7.23 19.06 4.51
N SER A 174 -7.11 20.39 4.47
CA SER A 174 -6.37 21.09 3.41
C SER A 174 -4.90 20.67 3.38
N PHE A 175 -4.26 20.57 4.54
CA PHE A 175 -2.87 20.11 4.64
C PHE A 175 -2.71 18.62 4.33
N GLU A 176 -3.67 17.79 4.72
CA GLU A 176 -3.67 16.37 4.35
C GLU A 176 -3.76 16.19 2.83
N LEU A 177 -4.65 16.91 2.18
CA LEU A 177 -4.80 16.87 0.71
C LEU A 177 -3.56 17.43 0.00
N ALA A 178 -2.97 18.51 0.51
CA ALA A 178 -1.73 19.05 -0.03
C ALA A 178 -0.59 18.04 0.05
N ALA A 179 -0.48 17.30 1.14
CA ALA A 179 0.52 16.25 1.31
C ALA A 179 0.33 15.11 0.29
N ARG A 180 -0.90 14.66 0.08
CA ARG A 180 -1.22 13.63 -0.93
C ARG A 180 -0.87 14.09 -2.33
N MET A 181 -1.20 15.33 -2.68
CA MET A 181 -0.87 15.92 -3.98
C MET A 181 0.64 16.08 -4.16
N ALA A 182 1.34 16.51 -3.12
CA ALA A 182 2.80 16.62 -3.13
C ALA A 182 3.47 15.27 -3.41
N PHE A 183 2.98 14.20 -2.80
CA PHE A 183 3.43 12.84 -3.09
C PHE A 183 3.26 12.50 -4.57
N ARG A 184 2.07 12.72 -5.12
CA ARG A 184 1.76 12.42 -6.53
C ARG A 184 2.59 13.21 -7.52
N HIS A 185 2.92 14.46 -7.19
CA HIS A 185 3.66 15.34 -8.07
C HIS A 185 5.18 15.19 -7.94
N ALA A 186 5.68 14.90 -6.75
CA ALA A 186 7.10 14.82 -6.47
C ALA A 186 7.70 13.44 -6.72
N CYS A 187 7.01 12.35 -6.38
CA CYS A 187 7.54 11.00 -6.52
C CYS A 187 7.94 10.63 -7.96
N PRO A 188 7.22 11.02 -9.02
CA PRO A 188 7.67 10.76 -10.39
C PRO A 188 9.02 11.39 -10.72
N LYS A 189 9.37 12.51 -10.08
CA LYS A 189 10.66 13.21 -10.26
C LYS A 189 11.80 12.55 -9.46
N ALA A 190 11.46 11.69 -8.51
CA ALA A 190 12.42 11.00 -7.63
C ALA A 190 12.87 9.64 -8.19
N LYS A 191 12.69 9.39 -9.47
CA LYS A 191 13.02 8.16 -10.19
C LYS A 191 12.47 6.91 -9.48
N PRO A 192 11.14 6.72 -9.50
CA PRO A 192 10.53 5.57 -8.87
C PRO A 192 10.88 4.27 -9.60
N VAL A 193 10.99 3.19 -8.85
CA VAL A 193 11.28 1.84 -9.37
C VAL A 193 10.31 0.83 -8.76
N LEU A 194 10.11 -0.29 -9.47
CA LEU A 194 9.40 -1.44 -8.94
C LEU A 194 10.36 -2.39 -8.25
N LEU A 195 9.98 -2.87 -7.07
CA LEU A 195 10.73 -3.88 -6.32
C LEU A 195 9.97 -5.20 -6.39
N GLU A 196 10.67 -6.27 -6.76
CA GLU A 196 10.14 -7.62 -6.75
C GLU A 196 10.25 -8.22 -5.34
N PRO A 197 9.28 -9.05 -4.91
CA PRO A 197 9.42 -9.79 -3.67
C PRO A 197 10.54 -10.84 -3.80
N ILE A 198 11.29 -11.02 -2.73
CA ILE A 198 12.35 -12.01 -2.63
C ILE A 198 11.78 -13.33 -2.11
#